data_12e8008e38bb99b71ee527e214405b9a
#
_entry.id   12e8008e38bb99b71ee527e214405b9a
#
_cell.length_a   1.000
_cell.length_b   1.000
_cell.length_c   1.000
_cell.angle_alpha   90.00
_cell.angle_beta   90.00
_cell.angle_gamma   90.00
#
_symmetry.space_group_name_H-M   'P 1'
#
loop_
_entity.id
_entity.type
_entity.pdbx_description
1 polymer ?
#
loop_
_entity_poly.entity_id
_entity_poly.type
_entity_poly.pdbx_seq_one_letter_code
_entity_poly.pdbx_strand_id
1 'polypeptide(L)'
;LIKKIETGTFMALAAILVSAGCRAPRAIIAPVPAALNEIEGYASLRVTMNGESARSKFSFVLEPSRRARVDIQDWLGRTAAEIHIDEGEAYFVLRSKKVYWKALPDEIIEKFLGSRLSLQEMTSLLCGRWKGERIGDRQTLSEWIFNEDDEGRKASGRKGDFEFKVREFFPGSSVPRRLDFWSVDGRGSITVLVMAFNKPVADRLFTKDFLKDFSPKIWEDIEKILKHEN
;
A
#
# COMPACT_ATOMS: atom_id res chain seq x y z
N LEU A 1 -0.79 -2.51 -67.27
CA LEU A 1 -2.07 -2.53 -66.52
C LEU A 1 -1.79 -2.62 -65.02
N ILE A 2 -1.59 -1.47 -64.35
CA ILE A 2 -1.33 -1.40 -62.92
C ILE A 2 -2.70 -1.17 -62.26
N LYS A 3 -3.17 -2.19 -61.52
CA LYS A 3 -4.38 -2.09 -60.70
C LYS A 3 -4.15 -1.13 -59.54
N LYS A 4 -4.93 -0.04 -59.50
CA LYS A 4 -5.07 0.84 -58.34
C LYS A 4 -5.64 0.02 -57.17
N ILE A 5 -4.82 -0.25 -56.18
CA ILE A 5 -5.27 -0.80 -54.89
C ILE A 5 -5.94 0.36 -54.14
N GLU A 6 -7.22 0.20 -53.84
CA GLU A 6 -8.03 1.22 -53.17
C GLU A 6 -7.50 1.48 -51.75
N THR A 7 -7.00 2.67 -51.55
CA THR A 7 -6.46 3.19 -50.27
C THR A 7 -7.51 3.28 -49.14
N GLY A 8 -8.80 3.10 -49.51
CA GLY A 8 -9.91 3.18 -48.53
C GLY A 8 -10.03 2.01 -47.57
N THR A 9 -9.64 0.79 -47.99
CA THR A 9 -9.81 -0.42 -47.17
C THR A 9 -8.76 -0.52 -46.06
N PHE A 10 -7.58 0.07 -46.29
CA PHE A 10 -6.50 0.06 -45.29
C PHE A 10 -6.76 1.01 -44.09
N MET A 11 -7.44 2.13 -44.32
CA MET A 11 -7.80 3.09 -43.26
C MET A 11 -8.92 2.54 -42.33
N ALA A 12 -9.86 1.77 -42.88
CA ALA A 12 -10.92 1.17 -42.08
C ALA A 12 -10.41 0.07 -41.11
N LEU A 13 -9.39 -0.70 -41.55
CA LEU A 13 -8.79 -1.74 -40.70
C LEU A 13 -7.93 -1.15 -39.59
N ALA A 14 -7.24 -0.03 -39.81
CA ALA A 14 -6.45 0.68 -38.82
C ALA A 14 -7.34 1.31 -37.70
N ALA A 15 -8.54 1.80 -38.05
CA ALA A 15 -9.48 2.40 -37.11
C ALA A 15 -10.09 1.37 -36.14
N ILE A 16 -10.24 0.10 -36.56
CA ILE A 16 -10.78 -0.97 -35.71
C ILE A 16 -9.75 -1.44 -34.65
N LEU A 17 -8.44 -1.36 -34.98
CA LEU A 17 -7.37 -1.75 -34.06
C LEU A 17 -7.13 -0.73 -32.93
N VAL A 18 -7.48 0.54 -33.13
CA VAL A 18 -7.34 1.59 -32.11
C VAL A 18 -8.49 1.56 -31.08
N SER A 19 -9.64 0.99 -31.42
CA SER A 19 -10.78 0.86 -30.51
C SER A 19 -10.70 -0.35 -29.56
N ALA A 20 -9.70 -1.23 -29.72
CA ALA A 20 -9.32 -2.20 -28.69
C ALA A 20 -8.57 -1.47 -27.57
N GLY A 21 -9.25 -0.45 -27.00
CA GLY A 21 -8.74 0.35 -25.90
C GLY A 21 -8.17 -0.58 -24.83
N CYS A 22 -6.95 -0.32 -24.40
CA CYS A 22 -6.33 -0.94 -23.25
C CYS A 22 -7.28 -0.83 -22.05
N ARG A 23 -8.19 -1.78 -21.92
CA ARG A 23 -8.88 -2.01 -20.65
C ARG A 23 -7.78 -2.36 -19.69
N ALA A 24 -7.45 -1.41 -18.81
CA ALA A 24 -6.61 -1.70 -17.66
C ALA A 24 -7.11 -3.01 -17.03
N PRO A 25 -6.25 -4.01 -16.83
CA PRO A 25 -6.69 -5.27 -16.26
C PRO A 25 -7.47 -4.95 -14.99
N ARG A 26 -8.71 -5.40 -14.90
CA ARG A 26 -9.52 -5.23 -13.70
C ARG A 26 -8.73 -5.90 -12.59
N ALA A 27 -8.37 -5.14 -11.56
CA ALA A 27 -7.73 -5.69 -10.38
C ALA A 27 -8.66 -6.78 -9.82
N ILE A 28 -8.23 -8.02 -9.92
CA ILE A 28 -8.99 -9.16 -9.38
C ILE A 28 -8.60 -9.24 -7.91
N ILE A 29 -9.57 -9.01 -7.03
CA ILE A 29 -9.40 -9.30 -5.62
C ILE A 29 -9.93 -10.70 -5.34
N ALA A 30 -9.17 -11.49 -4.59
CA ALA A 30 -9.65 -12.77 -4.12
C ALA A 30 -10.84 -12.55 -3.15
N PRO A 31 -11.81 -13.50 -3.04
CA PRO A 31 -12.88 -13.40 -2.05
C PRO A 31 -12.30 -13.15 -0.66
N VAL A 32 -12.87 -12.19 0.07
CA VAL A 32 -12.40 -11.85 1.43
C VAL A 32 -12.89 -12.93 2.39
N PRO A 33 -11.99 -13.71 3.00
CA PRO A 33 -12.37 -14.78 3.93
C PRO A 33 -12.89 -14.22 5.25
N ALA A 34 -13.65 -15.03 6.02
CA ALA A 34 -14.18 -14.63 7.32
C ALA A 34 -13.06 -14.29 8.33
N ALA A 35 -11.96 -15.04 8.32
CA ALA A 35 -10.76 -14.76 9.11
C ALA A 35 -9.62 -14.34 8.19
N LEU A 36 -8.92 -13.26 8.54
CA LEU A 36 -7.74 -12.77 7.85
C LEU A 36 -6.51 -13.16 8.66
N ASN A 37 -5.75 -14.13 8.17
CA ASN A 37 -4.48 -14.56 8.76
C ASN A 37 -3.30 -13.95 8.01
N GLU A 38 -3.41 -13.84 6.69
CA GLU A 38 -2.37 -13.34 5.81
C GLU A 38 -2.98 -12.50 4.70
N ILE A 39 -2.31 -11.42 4.34
CA ILE A 39 -2.72 -10.49 3.31
C ILE A 39 -1.50 -10.15 2.49
N GLU A 40 -1.57 -10.36 1.20
CA GLU A 40 -0.55 -9.92 0.26
C GLU A 40 -1.15 -8.97 -0.77
N GLY A 41 -0.36 -8.02 -1.25
CA GLY A 41 -0.88 -7.11 -2.25
C GLY A 41 0.18 -6.25 -2.91
N TYR A 42 -0.29 -5.48 -3.87
CA TYR A 42 0.46 -4.48 -4.59
C TYR A 42 -0.35 -3.21 -4.68
N ALA A 43 0.26 -2.10 -4.31
CA ALA A 43 -0.41 -0.81 -4.23
C ALA A 43 0.49 0.33 -4.70
N SER A 44 -0.10 1.50 -4.90
CA SER A 44 0.62 2.75 -5.07
C SER A 44 0.24 3.73 -3.98
N LEU A 45 1.23 4.45 -3.47
CA LEU A 45 1.10 5.56 -2.53
C LEU A 45 1.44 6.85 -3.28
N ARG A 46 0.62 7.87 -3.11
CA ARG A 46 0.96 9.25 -3.39
C ARG A 46 0.80 10.02 -2.10
N VAL A 47 1.80 10.79 -1.73
CA VAL A 47 1.79 11.59 -0.51
C VAL A 47 2.34 12.98 -0.81
N THR A 48 1.78 13.99 -0.14
CA THR A 48 2.31 15.36 -0.11
C THR A 48 2.45 15.73 1.35
N MET A 49 3.69 15.90 1.82
CA MET A 49 4.03 16.27 3.20
C MET A 49 4.96 17.47 3.17
N ASN A 50 4.72 18.46 4.02
CA ASN A 50 5.54 19.69 4.09
C ASN A 50 5.76 20.37 2.73
N GLY A 51 4.78 20.29 1.81
CA GLY A 51 4.87 20.86 0.46
C GLY A 51 5.60 19.98 -0.57
N GLU A 52 6.26 18.92 -0.15
CA GLU A 52 6.93 17.96 -1.04
C GLU A 52 5.97 16.83 -1.42
N SER A 53 5.98 16.43 -2.70
CA SER A 53 5.14 15.34 -3.20
C SER A 53 6.00 14.16 -3.63
N ALA A 54 5.62 12.98 -3.15
CA ALA A 54 6.24 11.72 -3.53
C ALA A 54 5.19 10.73 -4.06
N ARG A 55 5.64 9.86 -4.97
CA ARG A 55 4.83 8.74 -5.46
C ARG A 55 5.70 7.50 -5.53
N SER A 56 5.18 6.40 -5.01
CA SER A 56 5.84 5.11 -5.05
C SER A 56 4.83 3.99 -5.27
N LYS A 57 5.31 2.87 -5.76
CA LYS A 57 4.59 1.60 -5.75
C LYS A 57 5.23 0.71 -4.71
N PHE A 58 4.45 -0.17 -4.12
CA PHE A 58 4.94 -1.09 -3.11
C PHE A 58 4.18 -2.40 -3.13
N SER A 59 4.87 -3.49 -2.89
CA SER A 59 4.28 -4.77 -2.53
C SER A 59 4.28 -4.92 -1.02
N PHE A 60 3.32 -5.65 -0.50
CA PHE A 60 3.22 -5.89 0.92
C PHE A 60 2.75 -7.31 1.22
N VAL A 61 3.24 -7.83 2.32
CA VAL A 61 2.78 -9.05 2.97
C VAL A 61 2.57 -8.75 4.44
N LEU A 62 1.38 -9.00 4.94
CA LEU A 62 0.96 -8.68 6.30
C LEU A 62 0.40 -9.94 6.98
N GLU A 63 0.86 -10.21 8.19
CA GLU A 63 0.14 -11.01 9.17
C GLU A 63 -0.45 -10.03 10.19
N PRO A 64 -1.76 -9.84 10.22
CA PRO A 64 -2.38 -8.81 11.03
C PRO A 64 -1.89 -8.81 12.48
N SER A 65 -1.55 -7.64 13.01
CA SER A 65 -1.08 -7.41 14.39
C SER A 65 0.25 -8.06 14.78
N ARG A 66 0.88 -8.82 13.89
CA ARG A 66 2.09 -9.58 14.23
C ARG A 66 3.30 -9.12 13.44
N ARG A 67 3.27 -9.30 12.13
CA ARG A 67 4.42 -9.00 11.27
C ARG A 67 3.99 -8.46 9.90
N ALA A 68 4.89 -7.68 9.30
CA ALA A 68 4.69 -7.13 7.98
C ALA A 68 6.01 -7.01 7.23
N ARG A 69 5.93 -7.13 5.92
CA ARG A 69 6.98 -6.74 4.99
C ARG A 69 6.39 -5.86 3.91
N VAL A 70 7.02 -4.73 3.66
CA VAL A 70 6.67 -3.81 2.57
C VAL A 70 7.93 -3.55 1.74
N ASP A 71 7.86 -3.84 0.45
CA ASP A 71 8.94 -3.56 -0.50
C ASP A 71 8.54 -2.35 -1.34
N ILE A 72 9.20 -1.21 -1.11
CA ILE A 72 8.96 0.07 -1.80
C ILE A 72 9.81 0.10 -3.07
N GLN A 73 9.18 0.40 -4.21
CA GLN A 73 9.81 0.36 -5.52
C GLN A 73 10.22 1.74 -6.03
N ASP A 74 11.35 1.79 -6.72
CA ASP A 74 11.77 2.93 -7.52
C ASP A 74 10.95 3.01 -8.83
N TRP A 75 11.24 4.02 -9.65
CA TRP A 75 10.57 4.22 -10.93
C TRP A 75 10.86 3.12 -11.98
N LEU A 76 11.95 2.34 -11.79
CA LEU A 76 12.29 1.18 -12.62
C LEU A 76 11.63 -0.12 -12.10
N GLY A 77 10.90 -0.07 -10.98
CA GLY A 77 10.29 -1.24 -10.36
C GLY A 77 11.23 -2.09 -9.51
N ARG A 78 12.44 -1.59 -9.19
CA ARG A 78 13.37 -2.26 -8.28
C ARG A 78 13.07 -1.87 -6.84
N THR A 79 13.33 -2.75 -5.90
CA THR A 79 13.17 -2.44 -4.47
C THR A 79 14.20 -1.39 -4.06
N ALA A 80 13.73 -0.18 -3.78
CA ALA A 80 14.53 0.94 -3.28
C ALA A 80 14.68 0.89 -1.76
N ALA A 81 13.59 0.56 -1.06
CA ALA A 81 13.57 0.44 0.39
C ALA A 81 12.65 -0.70 0.83
N GLU A 82 12.86 -1.20 2.04
CA GLU A 82 12.03 -2.22 2.66
C GLU A 82 11.62 -1.79 4.06
N ILE A 83 10.41 -2.16 4.46
CA ILE A 83 9.96 -2.08 5.85
C ILE A 83 9.73 -3.50 6.33
N HIS A 84 10.34 -3.84 7.45
CA HIS A 84 10.13 -5.09 8.15
C HIS A 84 9.55 -4.78 9.53
N ILE A 85 8.42 -5.38 9.86
CA ILE A 85 7.80 -5.33 11.18
C ILE A 85 7.70 -6.75 11.70
N ASP A 86 8.15 -6.99 12.90
CA ASP A 86 8.11 -8.30 13.53
C ASP A 86 8.10 -8.17 15.06
N GLU A 87 7.04 -8.68 15.70
CA GLU A 87 6.87 -8.75 17.15
C GLU A 87 7.13 -7.43 17.90
N GLY A 88 6.65 -6.31 17.34
CA GLY A 88 6.76 -4.99 17.97
C GLY A 88 8.03 -4.22 17.64
N GLU A 89 8.95 -4.80 16.88
CA GLU A 89 10.10 -4.10 16.30
C GLU A 89 9.85 -3.78 14.84
N ALA A 90 10.39 -2.66 14.36
CA ALA A 90 10.31 -2.30 12.95
C ALA A 90 11.65 -1.78 12.43
N TYR A 91 11.91 -2.05 11.16
CA TYR A 91 13.14 -1.71 10.47
C TYR A 91 12.80 -1.10 9.12
N PHE A 92 13.28 0.10 8.86
CA PHE A 92 13.32 0.70 7.53
C PHE A 92 14.71 0.48 6.94
N VAL A 93 14.80 -0.17 5.80
CA VAL A 93 16.04 -0.71 5.24
C VAL A 93 16.32 -0.11 3.86
N LEU A 94 17.50 0.44 3.64
CA LEU A 94 18.02 0.86 2.34
C LEU A 94 19.11 -0.12 1.90
N ARG A 95 18.73 -1.12 1.09
CA ARG A 95 19.66 -2.19 0.68
C ARG A 95 20.83 -1.70 -0.12
N SER A 96 20.62 -0.73 -1.02
CA SER A 96 21.69 -0.14 -1.85
C SER A 96 22.80 0.51 -1.03
N LYS A 97 22.47 0.99 0.17
CA LYS A 97 23.40 1.66 1.08
C LYS A 97 23.87 0.77 2.24
N LYS A 98 23.29 -0.42 2.37
CA LYS A 98 23.53 -1.33 3.50
C LYS A 98 23.31 -0.65 4.86
N VAL A 99 22.24 0.12 4.97
CA VAL A 99 21.85 0.80 6.22
C VAL A 99 20.42 0.51 6.58
N TYR A 100 20.11 0.63 7.87
CA TYR A 100 18.75 0.53 8.37
C TYR A 100 18.50 1.49 9.52
N TRP A 101 17.25 1.88 9.69
CA TRP A 101 16.72 2.56 10.86
C TRP A 101 15.80 1.61 11.62
N LYS A 102 16.04 1.45 12.93
CA LYS A 102 15.19 0.66 13.83
C LYS A 102 14.30 1.59 14.64
N ALA A 103 13.01 1.30 14.72
CA ALA A 103 12.03 2.08 15.45
C ALA A 103 10.84 1.22 15.90
N LEU A 104 9.83 1.83 16.51
CA LEU A 104 8.54 1.18 16.72
C LEU A 104 7.74 1.15 15.40
N PRO A 105 6.84 0.17 15.21
CA PRO A 105 6.02 0.08 14.00
C PRO A 105 5.23 1.36 13.68
N ASP A 106 4.60 1.96 14.69
CA ASP A 106 3.82 3.20 14.55
C ASP A 106 4.69 4.42 14.19
N GLU A 107 5.94 4.47 14.64
CA GLU A 107 6.90 5.52 14.26
C GLU A 107 7.30 5.41 12.79
N ILE A 108 7.51 4.19 12.28
CA ILE A 108 7.78 4.01 10.86
C ILE A 108 6.55 4.39 10.03
N ILE A 109 5.36 3.96 10.41
CA ILE A 109 4.11 4.28 9.71
C ILE A 109 3.89 5.80 9.69
N GLU A 110 4.18 6.50 10.80
CA GLU A 110 4.08 7.96 10.91
C GLU A 110 4.94 8.68 9.85
N LYS A 111 6.15 8.19 9.56
CA LYS A 111 7.01 8.79 8.53
C LYS A 111 6.41 8.77 7.13
N PHE A 112 5.50 7.86 6.84
CA PHE A 112 4.88 7.72 5.52
C PHE A 112 3.46 8.30 5.42
N LEU A 113 2.74 8.35 6.55
CA LEU A 113 1.34 8.78 6.57
C LEU A 113 1.11 10.07 7.37
N GLY A 114 2.15 10.57 8.07
CA GLY A 114 2.05 11.74 8.94
C GLY A 114 1.18 11.50 10.18
N SER A 115 0.99 10.24 10.59
CA SER A 115 0.22 9.90 11.78
C SER A 115 0.61 8.53 12.33
N ARG A 116 0.61 8.40 13.65
CA ARG A 116 0.88 7.13 14.33
C ARG A 116 -0.31 6.19 14.24
N LEU A 117 -0.18 5.19 13.41
CA LEU A 117 -1.14 4.10 13.27
C LEU A 117 -0.46 2.78 13.61
N SER A 118 -1.17 1.92 14.33
CA SER A 118 -0.70 0.54 14.56
C SER A 118 -0.74 -0.28 13.27
N LEU A 119 0.01 -1.37 13.22
CA LEU A 119 -0.04 -2.32 12.10
C LEU A 119 -1.47 -2.86 11.89
N GLN A 120 -2.23 -3.06 12.98
CA GLN A 120 -3.62 -3.50 12.91
C GLN A 120 -4.52 -2.45 12.23
N GLU A 121 -4.35 -1.17 12.57
CA GLU A 121 -5.11 -0.07 11.95
C GLU A 121 -4.76 0.08 10.47
N MET A 122 -3.47 -0.04 10.12
CA MET A 122 -3.04 -0.07 8.72
C MET A 122 -3.65 -1.24 7.96
N THR A 123 -3.69 -2.42 8.56
CA THR A 123 -4.35 -3.59 7.99
C THR A 123 -5.84 -3.32 7.78
N SER A 124 -6.51 -2.71 8.77
CA SER A 124 -7.93 -2.35 8.69
C SER A 124 -8.21 -1.35 7.58
N LEU A 125 -7.36 -0.33 7.41
CA LEU A 125 -7.42 0.64 6.32
C LEU A 125 -7.35 -0.04 4.95
N LEU A 126 -6.43 -0.99 4.77
CA LEU A 126 -6.23 -1.68 3.50
C LEU A 126 -7.35 -2.68 3.18
N CYS A 127 -7.89 -3.37 4.19
CA CYS A 127 -8.87 -4.43 4.01
C CYS A 127 -10.33 -3.99 4.18
N GLY A 128 -10.57 -2.77 4.65
CA GLY A 128 -11.92 -2.27 4.94
C GLY A 128 -12.59 -2.98 6.13
N ARG A 129 -11.83 -3.73 6.93
CA ARG A 129 -12.34 -4.44 8.11
C ARG A 129 -11.98 -3.69 9.38
N TRP A 130 -13.00 -3.21 10.05
CA TRP A 130 -12.86 -2.40 11.23
C TRP A 130 -13.47 -3.11 12.45
N LYS A 131 -14.31 -2.61 13.12
CA LYS A 131 -14.86 -3.03 14.40
C LYS A 131 -15.61 -4.38 14.36
N GLY A 132 -15.33 -5.30 15.28
CA GLY A 132 -16.09 -6.55 15.50
C GLY A 132 -15.71 -7.73 14.61
N GLU A 133 -14.93 -7.50 13.55
CA GLU A 133 -14.37 -8.56 12.73
C GLU A 133 -12.99 -8.97 13.29
N ARG A 134 -12.74 -10.28 13.37
CA ARG A 134 -11.46 -10.77 13.89
C ARG A 134 -10.32 -10.42 12.96
N ILE A 135 -9.55 -9.41 13.34
CA ILE A 135 -8.25 -9.09 12.77
C ILE A 135 -7.24 -9.29 13.90
N GLY A 136 -6.72 -10.50 14.05
CA GLY A 136 -5.84 -10.85 15.18
C GLY A 136 -6.52 -10.76 16.56
N ASP A 137 -5.74 -10.98 17.64
CA ASP A 137 -6.26 -11.14 19.01
C ASP A 137 -6.45 -9.83 19.81
N ARG A 138 -6.27 -8.64 19.23
CA ARG A 138 -6.32 -7.37 19.95
C ARG A 138 -7.45 -6.44 19.48
N GLN A 139 -8.34 -6.06 20.42
CA GLN A 139 -9.33 -5.00 20.29
C GLN A 139 -8.67 -3.64 20.54
N THR A 140 -8.36 -2.85 19.51
CA THR A 140 -7.80 -1.49 19.69
C THR A 140 -8.39 -0.46 18.73
N LEU A 141 -9.69 -0.52 18.45
CA LEU A 141 -10.33 0.43 17.53
C LEU A 141 -11.29 1.41 18.23
N SER A 142 -11.17 1.58 19.55
CA SER A 142 -12.10 2.38 20.37
C SER A 142 -12.03 3.90 20.10
N GLU A 143 -10.96 4.38 19.45
CA GLU A 143 -10.75 5.81 19.21
C GLU A 143 -11.20 6.28 17.82
N TRP A 144 -11.62 5.35 16.95
CA TRP A 144 -12.06 5.67 15.61
C TRP A 144 -13.53 6.10 15.56
N ILE A 145 -13.80 7.17 14.83
CA ILE A 145 -15.15 7.63 14.47
C ILE A 145 -15.35 7.35 12.99
N PHE A 146 -16.35 6.54 12.64
CA PHE A 146 -16.61 6.12 11.26
C PHE A 146 -17.91 6.71 10.72
N ASN A 147 -17.95 6.94 9.39
CA ASN A 147 -19.17 7.11 8.63
C ASN A 147 -19.31 5.95 7.65
N GLU A 148 -20.52 5.41 7.58
CA GLU A 148 -20.90 4.34 6.67
C GLU A 148 -21.54 4.91 5.41
N ASP A 149 -21.44 4.18 4.30
CA ASP A 149 -22.23 4.42 3.11
C ASP A 149 -23.56 3.67 3.17
N ASP A 150 -24.38 3.79 2.11
CA ASP A 150 -25.71 3.16 2.02
C ASP A 150 -25.66 1.61 2.04
N GLU A 151 -24.48 1.02 1.80
CA GLU A 151 -24.23 -0.42 1.87
C GLU A 151 -23.67 -0.86 3.24
N GLY A 152 -23.56 0.06 4.21
CA GLY A 152 -23.01 -0.21 5.55
C GLY A 152 -21.47 -0.38 5.59
N ARG A 153 -20.76 0.00 4.51
CA ARG A 153 -19.30 -0.05 4.45
C ARG A 153 -18.71 1.21 5.09
N LYS A 154 -17.56 1.08 5.76
CA LYS A 154 -16.86 2.24 6.33
C LYS A 154 -16.27 3.11 5.21
N ALA A 155 -17.04 4.12 4.79
CA ALA A 155 -16.68 5.02 3.70
C ALA A 155 -15.68 6.10 4.13
N SER A 156 -15.63 6.46 5.39
CA SER A 156 -14.63 7.35 5.97
C SER A 156 -14.43 7.06 7.45
N GLY A 157 -13.32 7.56 8.00
CA GLY A 157 -13.07 7.48 9.43
C GLY A 157 -12.02 8.50 9.87
N ARG A 158 -12.06 8.81 11.18
CA ARG A 158 -11.14 9.72 11.83
C ARG A 158 -10.67 9.18 13.17
N LYS A 159 -9.38 9.37 13.45
CA LYS A 159 -8.74 9.11 14.73
C LYS A 159 -7.75 10.24 15.03
N GLY A 160 -8.02 11.05 16.06
CA GLY A 160 -7.24 12.26 16.30
C GLY A 160 -7.23 13.16 15.07
N ASP A 161 -6.03 13.49 14.59
CA ASP A 161 -5.80 14.33 13.42
C ASP A 161 -5.72 13.55 12.10
N PHE A 162 -5.76 12.24 12.15
CA PHE A 162 -5.79 11.42 10.96
C PHE A 162 -7.22 11.17 10.49
N GLU A 163 -7.46 11.44 9.21
CA GLU A 163 -8.73 11.20 8.55
C GLU A 163 -8.51 10.42 7.25
N PHE A 164 -9.44 9.53 6.91
CA PHE A 164 -9.45 8.88 5.61
C PHE A 164 -10.84 8.91 4.98
N LYS A 165 -10.86 8.83 3.64
CA LYS A 165 -12.08 8.65 2.86
C LYS A 165 -11.83 7.63 1.75
N VAL A 166 -12.66 6.60 1.68
CA VAL A 166 -12.65 5.64 0.58
C VAL A 166 -13.31 6.28 -0.63
N ARG A 167 -12.58 6.35 -1.74
CA ARG A 167 -13.06 6.88 -3.02
C ARG A 167 -13.66 5.80 -3.89
N GLU A 168 -13.17 4.59 -3.74
CA GLU A 168 -13.59 3.45 -4.54
C GLU A 168 -13.37 2.17 -3.74
N PHE A 169 -14.35 1.28 -3.79
CA PHE A 169 -14.23 -0.08 -3.28
C PHE A 169 -14.02 -1.05 -4.44
N PHE A 170 -13.44 -2.22 -4.17
CA PHE A 170 -13.48 -3.30 -5.12
C PHE A 170 -14.93 -3.76 -5.33
N PRO A 171 -15.35 -4.06 -6.57
CA PRO A 171 -16.71 -4.46 -6.88
C PRO A 171 -17.20 -5.63 -6.01
N GLY A 172 -18.37 -5.47 -5.39
CA GLY A 172 -18.97 -6.51 -4.52
C GLY A 172 -18.24 -6.77 -3.21
N SER A 173 -17.42 -5.80 -2.73
CA SER A 173 -16.57 -5.98 -1.57
C SER A 173 -16.54 -4.71 -0.70
N SER A 174 -16.27 -4.87 0.59
CA SER A 174 -15.95 -3.77 1.51
C SER A 174 -14.46 -3.35 1.46
N VAL A 175 -13.63 -4.00 0.64
CA VAL A 175 -12.20 -3.69 0.54
C VAL A 175 -12.00 -2.40 -0.25
N PRO A 176 -11.30 -1.40 0.33
CA PRO A 176 -10.95 -0.18 -0.37
C PRO A 176 -10.04 -0.45 -1.56
N ARG A 177 -10.43 0.01 -2.74
CA ARG A 177 -9.56 0.05 -3.91
C ARG A 177 -8.75 1.34 -3.94
N ARG A 178 -9.40 2.46 -3.61
CA ARG A 178 -8.74 3.77 -3.50
C ARG A 178 -9.25 4.48 -2.27
N LEU A 179 -8.31 4.94 -1.46
CA LEU A 179 -8.58 5.81 -0.32
C LEU A 179 -7.68 7.04 -0.36
N ASP A 180 -8.23 8.17 0.05
CA ASP A 180 -7.48 9.38 0.34
C ASP A 180 -7.35 9.51 1.85
N PHE A 181 -6.27 10.12 2.32
CA PHE A 181 -6.05 10.39 3.74
C PHE A 181 -5.45 11.77 3.97
N TRP A 182 -5.66 12.28 5.17
CA TRP A 182 -5.17 13.55 5.67
C TRP A 182 -4.61 13.37 7.07
N SER A 183 -3.55 14.10 7.37
CA SER A 183 -2.92 14.19 8.68
C SER A 183 -2.49 15.63 8.93
N VAL A 184 -1.93 15.94 10.12
CA VAL A 184 -1.36 17.26 10.40
C VAL A 184 -0.28 17.64 9.41
N ASP A 185 0.60 16.70 9.07
CA ASP A 185 1.80 16.95 8.27
C ASP A 185 1.53 16.87 6.75
N GLY A 186 0.37 16.37 6.35
CA GLY A 186 0.12 16.23 4.94
C GLY A 186 -1.14 15.45 4.55
N ARG A 187 -1.14 15.05 3.30
CA ARG A 187 -2.23 14.31 2.67
C ARG A 187 -1.72 13.32 1.65
N GLY A 188 -2.50 12.30 1.39
CA GLY A 188 -2.12 11.32 0.37
C GLY A 188 -3.26 10.47 -0.14
N SER A 189 -2.91 9.55 -1.00
CA SER A 189 -3.84 8.51 -1.48
C SER A 189 -3.13 7.18 -1.65
N ILE A 190 -3.84 6.11 -1.29
CA ILE A 190 -3.43 4.74 -1.54
C ILE A 190 -4.37 4.16 -2.59
N THR A 191 -3.81 3.54 -3.62
CA THR A 191 -4.57 2.78 -4.62
C THR A 191 -4.07 1.34 -4.61
N VAL A 192 -4.91 0.43 -4.16
CA VAL A 192 -4.65 -1.01 -4.18
C VAL A 192 -4.89 -1.52 -5.60
N LEU A 193 -3.88 -2.15 -6.17
CA LEU A 193 -3.90 -2.68 -7.54
C LEU A 193 -4.25 -4.17 -7.54
N VAL A 194 -3.68 -4.92 -6.60
CA VAL A 194 -3.92 -6.35 -6.40
C VAL A 194 -3.92 -6.64 -4.91
N MET A 195 -4.80 -7.53 -4.48
CA MET A 195 -4.82 -8.05 -3.11
C MET A 195 -5.27 -9.50 -3.10
N ALA A 196 -4.64 -10.31 -2.29
CA ALA A 196 -5.02 -11.69 -2.04
C ALA A 196 -4.96 -11.97 -0.53
N PHE A 197 -5.73 -12.97 -0.09
CA PHE A 197 -5.93 -13.29 1.31
C PHE A 197 -5.59 -14.75 1.59
N ASN A 198 -5.04 -15.01 2.78
CA ASN A 198 -4.78 -16.34 3.33
C ASN A 198 -3.98 -17.26 2.39
N LYS A 199 -3.08 -16.70 1.60
CA LYS A 199 -2.11 -17.49 0.86
C LYS A 199 -0.92 -17.81 1.75
N PRO A 200 -0.43 -19.04 1.76
CA PRO A 200 0.71 -19.41 2.58
C PRO A 200 1.92 -18.52 2.28
N VAL A 201 2.43 -17.84 3.29
CA VAL A 201 3.60 -16.97 3.22
C VAL A 201 4.79 -17.69 3.82
N ALA A 202 5.91 -17.68 3.10
CA ALA A 202 7.12 -18.31 3.59
C ALA A 202 7.75 -17.47 4.71
N ASP A 203 8.05 -18.09 5.86
CA ASP A 203 8.68 -17.42 7.02
C ASP A 203 9.98 -16.69 6.68
N ARG A 204 10.72 -17.15 5.68
CA ARG A 204 11.94 -16.50 5.18
C ARG A 204 11.73 -15.05 4.73
N LEU A 205 10.49 -14.63 4.41
CA LEU A 205 10.19 -13.24 4.04
C LEU A 205 10.31 -12.27 5.22
N PHE A 206 10.24 -12.78 6.46
CA PHE A 206 10.29 -11.99 7.67
C PHE A 206 11.62 -12.13 8.42
N THR A 207 12.60 -12.87 7.86
CA THR A 207 13.91 -13.02 8.51
C THR A 207 14.66 -11.70 8.56
N LYS A 208 15.42 -11.52 9.65
CA LYS A 208 16.26 -10.33 9.90
C LYS A 208 17.75 -10.59 9.62
N ASP A 209 18.07 -11.66 8.88
CA ASP A 209 19.46 -12.06 8.62
C ASP A 209 20.28 -10.99 7.89
N PHE A 210 19.62 -10.13 7.10
CA PHE A 210 20.24 -9.00 6.42
C PHE A 210 20.87 -7.99 7.39
N LEU A 211 20.39 -7.88 8.64
CA LEU A 211 20.92 -6.93 9.61
C LEU A 211 22.39 -7.17 9.95
N LYS A 212 22.90 -8.40 9.78
CA LYS A 212 24.31 -8.75 10.06
C LYS A 212 25.31 -7.96 9.22
N ASP A 213 24.91 -7.60 8.00
CA ASP A 213 25.76 -6.93 7.01
C ASP A 213 25.42 -5.44 6.85
N PHE A 214 24.49 -4.90 7.65
CA PHE A 214 23.97 -3.55 7.51
C PHE A 214 24.30 -2.71 8.76
N SER A 215 24.52 -1.41 8.56
CA SER A 215 24.82 -0.48 9.64
C SER A 215 23.56 0.25 10.12
N PRO A 216 23.32 0.32 11.45
CA PRO A 216 22.22 1.11 11.99
C PRO A 216 22.47 2.61 11.77
N LYS A 217 21.39 3.36 11.51
CA LYS A 217 21.36 4.80 11.35
C LYS A 217 20.18 5.40 12.11
N ILE A 218 20.28 6.67 12.51
CA ILE A 218 19.14 7.44 12.97
C ILE A 218 18.34 7.96 11.77
N TRP A 219 17.09 8.38 12.01
CA TRP A 219 16.20 8.81 10.92
C TRP A 219 16.76 9.98 10.12
N GLU A 220 17.36 10.97 10.78
CA GLU A 220 17.93 12.16 10.15
C GLU A 220 19.03 11.81 9.12
N ASP A 221 19.79 10.76 9.37
CA ASP A 221 20.80 10.28 8.41
C ASP A 221 20.13 9.55 7.23
N ILE A 222 19.10 8.75 7.49
CA ILE A 222 18.29 8.11 6.44
C ILE A 222 17.66 9.18 5.54
N GLU A 223 17.06 10.20 6.13
CA GLU A 223 16.41 11.29 5.39
C GLU A 223 17.39 12.04 4.49
N LYS A 224 18.62 12.31 4.97
CA LYS A 224 19.68 12.91 4.15
C LYS A 224 20.04 12.03 2.94
N ILE A 225 20.16 10.72 3.16
CA ILE A 225 20.44 9.77 2.07
C ILE A 225 19.33 9.81 1.02
N LEU A 226 18.05 9.79 1.44
CA LEU A 226 16.90 9.83 0.55
C LEU A 226 16.81 11.13 -0.26
N LYS A 227 17.16 12.29 0.34
CA LYS A 227 17.17 13.59 -0.33
C LYS A 227 18.28 13.73 -1.38
N HIS A 228 19.40 13.03 -1.22
CA HIS A 228 20.51 13.06 -2.18
C HIS A 228 20.31 12.12 -3.38
N GLU A 229 19.31 11.24 -3.35
CA GLU A 229 19.02 10.30 -4.44
C GLU A 229 17.89 10.78 -5.37
N ASN A 230 17.20 11.87 -5.04
CA ASN A 230 16.17 12.53 -5.85
C ASN A 230 16.76 13.75 -6.58
#